data_0985921dda9c51bfeb8efe6e1e95965b
#
_entry.id   0985921dda9c51bfeb8efe6e1e95965b
#
_cell.length_a   1.000
_cell.length_b   1.000
_cell.length_c   1.000
_cell.angle_alpha   90.00
_cell.angle_beta   90.00
_cell.angle_gamma   90.00
#
_symmetry.space_group_name_H-M   'P 1'
#
loop_
_entity.id
_entity.type
_entity.pdbx_description
1 polymer ?
#
loop_
_entity_poly.entity_id
_entity_poly.type
_entity_poly.pdbx_seq_one_letter_code
_entity_poly.pdbx_strand_id
1 'polypeptide(L)'
;KAIRRQRQMCIRDSFNMRDPVIYRINRLKHHRTGDKWCIYPMYDFAHPIEDALEGITHSLCSLEFEAHRPLYDWVINNISVPCKPRQIEFARLGINNTVMSKRKLRELVEKNYVSGWDDPRMPTLCGLRRRGYTPKSIRSFIEQIGVSKVNSIVEYGFLEHCLRDDLNETAERTMCVLKPVKLVITNYPEGQSEEFEVENNPNRPEDGTRKVTFSRELYIEETDFMEEPVKKYQRLYPGNEVRIKSAYIVKCTGCKKDENGNVVEVYAEYDPETKGGNTPDGRKVRGTIHWVDANNCLDAEVRLYDNLFTVPDPDTGDRNFLDYLNENSLEVLTGCKAEKNIAGATAPKSYQFMRHGYFCIDNKDSSPEHLVFNRSVSLKDSFKK
;
A
#
# COMPACT_ATOMS: atom_id res chain seq x y z
N LYS A 1 -41.96 31.59 -27.86
CA LYS A 1 -42.78 30.35 -27.97
C LYS A 1 -41.91 29.11 -28.30
N ALA A 2 -40.91 29.21 -29.16
CA ALA A 2 -40.04 28.06 -29.54
C ALA A 2 -39.22 27.51 -28.31
N ILE A 3 -38.61 28.37 -27.52
CA ILE A 3 -37.82 27.99 -26.33
C ILE A 3 -38.68 27.28 -25.26
N ARG A 4 -39.92 27.70 -25.08
CA ARG A 4 -40.87 27.09 -24.15
C ARG A 4 -41.32 25.70 -24.62
N ARG A 5 -41.46 25.52 -25.94
CA ARG A 5 -41.82 24.24 -26.57
C ARG A 5 -40.65 23.25 -26.52
N GLN A 6 -39.42 23.71 -26.71
CA GLN A 6 -38.20 22.93 -26.59
C GLN A 6 -37.96 22.45 -25.15
N ARG A 7 -38.15 23.33 -24.15
CA ARG A 7 -38.08 22.94 -22.71
C ARG A 7 -39.16 21.92 -22.32
N GLN A 8 -40.40 22.07 -22.84
CA GLN A 8 -41.49 21.10 -22.61
C GLN A 8 -41.24 19.77 -23.31
N MET A 9 -40.60 19.75 -24.49
CA MET A 9 -40.20 18.51 -25.15
C MET A 9 -39.10 17.79 -24.35
N CYS A 10 -38.05 18.47 -23.92
CA CYS A 10 -36.99 17.87 -23.10
C CYS A 10 -37.51 17.24 -21.81
N ILE A 11 -38.48 17.85 -21.12
CA ILE A 11 -39.11 17.32 -19.92
C ILE A 11 -39.95 16.07 -20.22
N ARG A 12 -40.67 16.03 -21.34
CA ARG A 12 -41.49 14.88 -21.73
C ARG A 12 -40.64 13.69 -22.23
N ASP A 13 -39.46 13.94 -22.76
CA ASP A 13 -38.58 12.93 -23.32
C ASP A 13 -37.69 12.28 -22.22
N SER A 14 -37.56 12.91 -21.06
CA SER A 14 -36.86 12.30 -19.92
C SER A 14 -37.72 11.22 -19.29
N PHE A 15 -37.25 9.98 -19.28
CA PHE A 15 -37.88 8.84 -18.60
C PHE A 15 -38.19 9.17 -17.12
N ASN A 16 -37.25 9.81 -16.45
CA ASN A 16 -37.36 10.17 -15.04
C ASN A 16 -38.39 11.29 -14.74
N MET A 17 -38.82 12.02 -15.76
CA MET A 17 -39.82 13.11 -15.62
C MET A 17 -41.22 12.74 -16.14
N ARG A 18 -41.34 11.56 -16.75
CA ARG A 18 -42.65 11.17 -17.34
C ARG A 18 -43.64 10.74 -16.28
N ASP A 19 -43.27 9.76 -15.46
CA ASP A 19 -44.13 9.17 -14.43
C ASP A 19 -43.25 8.76 -13.21
N PRO A 20 -42.63 9.72 -12.47
CA PRO A 20 -41.74 9.39 -11.38
C PRO A 20 -42.47 8.74 -10.23
N VAL A 21 -41.98 7.60 -9.76
CA VAL A 21 -42.50 6.96 -8.56
C VAL A 21 -41.93 7.68 -7.33
N ILE A 22 -42.81 8.33 -6.58
CA ILE A 22 -42.43 9.12 -5.40
C ILE A 22 -42.41 8.26 -4.13
N TYR A 23 -43.35 7.32 -3.99
CA TYR A 23 -43.48 6.43 -2.84
C TYR A 23 -43.62 4.98 -3.30
N ARG A 24 -43.21 4.09 -2.41
CA ARG A 24 -43.44 2.64 -2.56
C ARG A 24 -44.06 2.06 -1.29
N ILE A 25 -44.81 0.99 -1.45
CA ILE A 25 -45.31 0.18 -0.33
C ILE A 25 -44.31 -0.93 -0.03
N ASN A 26 -43.83 -1.03 1.22
CA ASN A 26 -42.96 -2.08 1.67
C ASN A 26 -43.42 -2.57 3.07
N ARG A 27 -43.84 -3.83 3.16
CA ARG A 27 -44.34 -4.43 4.41
C ARG A 27 -43.28 -5.21 5.19
N LEU A 28 -42.00 -4.93 4.92
CA LEU A 28 -40.91 -5.52 5.67
C LEU A 28 -40.70 -4.71 6.98
N LYS A 29 -40.44 -5.43 8.07
CA LYS A 29 -40.11 -4.83 9.35
C LYS A 29 -38.82 -4.01 9.25
N HIS A 30 -38.91 -2.73 9.56
CA HIS A 30 -37.75 -1.85 9.52
C HIS A 30 -36.93 -1.96 10.82
N HIS A 31 -35.61 -2.02 10.70
CA HIS A 31 -34.69 -2.27 11.83
C HIS A 31 -34.76 -1.24 12.97
N ARG A 32 -35.17 0.01 12.69
CA ARG A 32 -35.32 1.09 13.69
C ARG A 32 -36.76 1.33 14.10
N THR A 33 -37.71 1.31 13.17
CA THR A 33 -39.08 1.72 13.37
C THR A 33 -40.09 0.55 13.45
N GLY A 34 -39.61 -0.70 13.29
CA GLY A 34 -40.47 -1.87 13.31
C GLY A 34 -41.51 -1.83 12.19
N ASP A 35 -42.75 -2.08 12.58
CA ASP A 35 -43.91 -2.13 11.67
C ASP A 35 -44.71 -0.79 11.63
N LYS A 36 -44.10 0.31 12.13
CA LYS A 36 -44.77 1.63 12.24
C LYS A 36 -45.16 2.18 10.88
N TRP A 37 -44.39 1.92 9.85
CA TRP A 37 -44.55 2.46 8.51
C TRP A 37 -44.56 1.34 7.45
N CYS A 38 -45.44 1.47 6.47
CA CYS A 38 -45.46 0.58 5.29
C CYS A 38 -45.35 1.38 3.98
N ILE A 39 -45.32 2.69 4.03
CA ILE A 39 -45.11 3.57 2.86
C ILE A 39 -43.79 4.30 3.06
N TYR A 40 -42.92 4.20 2.04
CA TYR A 40 -41.56 4.77 2.08
C TYR A 40 -41.35 5.64 0.84
N PRO A 41 -40.71 6.83 0.99
CA PRO A 41 -40.35 7.64 -0.15
C PRO A 41 -39.26 6.95 -0.98
N MET A 42 -39.33 7.16 -2.29
CA MET A 42 -38.23 6.79 -3.18
C MET A 42 -37.09 7.79 -3.06
N TYR A 43 -35.90 7.37 -3.45
CA TYR A 43 -34.68 8.17 -3.35
C TYR A 43 -34.82 9.55 -3.99
N ASP A 44 -35.34 9.63 -5.22
CA ASP A 44 -35.48 10.89 -5.97
C ASP A 44 -36.45 11.91 -5.30
N PHE A 45 -37.27 11.46 -4.36
CA PHE A 45 -38.17 12.34 -3.61
C PHE A 45 -37.63 12.63 -2.20
N ALA A 46 -37.04 11.65 -1.53
CA ALA A 46 -36.48 11.81 -0.17
C ALA A 46 -35.22 12.68 -0.16
N HIS A 47 -34.28 12.40 -1.06
CA HIS A 47 -32.97 13.04 -1.10
C HIS A 47 -33.03 14.58 -1.22
N PRO A 48 -33.76 15.18 -2.19
CA PRO A 48 -33.86 16.64 -2.26
C PRO A 48 -34.48 17.27 -1.01
N ILE A 49 -35.45 16.60 -0.40
CA ILE A 49 -36.12 17.11 0.81
C ILE A 49 -35.19 17.05 2.03
N GLU A 50 -34.49 15.95 2.22
CA GLU A 50 -33.52 15.79 3.30
C GLU A 50 -32.39 16.79 3.17
N ASP A 51 -31.79 16.93 1.99
CA ASP A 51 -30.76 17.94 1.72
C ASP A 51 -31.24 19.34 2.09
N ALA A 52 -32.46 19.70 1.70
CA ALA A 52 -32.99 21.01 1.98
C ALA A 52 -33.29 21.24 3.48
N LEU A 53 -33.80 20.22 4.19
CA LEU A 53 -34.05 20.28 5.65
C LEU A 53 -32.75 20.36 6.45
N GLU A 54 -31.71 19.70 6.00
CA GLU A 54 -30.38 19.72 6.64
C GLU A 54 -29.52 20.95 6.28
N GLY A 55 -30.02 21.84 5.41
CA GLY A 55 -29.33 23.06 5.02
C GLY A 55 -28.14 22.82 4.07
N ILE A 56 -28.14 21.71 3.34
CA ILE A 56 -27.10 21.39 2.35
C ILE A 56 -27.13 22.39 1.22
N THR A 57 -25.99 22.93 0.85
CA THR A 57 -25.85 23.88 -0.27
C THR A 57 -25.46 23.18 -1.58
N HIS A 58 -24.58 22.15 -1.48
CA HIS A 58 -24.06 21.39 -2.60
C HIS A 58 -24.28 19.89 -2.34
N SER A 59 -25.22 19.31 -3.04
CA SER A 59 -25.57 17.89 -2.98
C SER A 59 -24.73 17.11 -3.98
N LEU A 60 -23.84 16.28 -3.50
CA LEU A 60 -22.87 15.57 -4.33
C LEU A 60 -23.31 14.13 -4.57
N CYS A 61 -23.33 13.68 -5.83
CA CYS A 61 -23.71 12.33 -6.18
C CYS A 61 -22.88 11.78 -7.36
N SER A 62 -23.08 10.51 -7.68
CA SER A 62 -22.43 9.87 -8.82
C SER A 62 -23.10 10.26 -10.13
N LEU A 63 -22.35 10.14 -11.24
CA LEU A 63 -22.77 10.55 -12.59
C LEU A 63 -24.04 9.83 -13.08
N GLU A 64 -24.36 8.64 -12.56
CA GLU A 64 -25.60 7.90 -12.87
C GLU A 64 -26.88 8.68 -12.51
N PHE A 65 -26.79 9.65 -11.59
CA PHE A 65 -27.90 10.52 -11.21
C PHE A 65 -28.02 11.81 -12.01
N GLU A 66 -27.18 12.02 -13.03
CA GLU A 66 -27.26 13.23 -13.86
C GLU A 66 -28.62 13.35 -14.56
N ALA A 67 -29.18 12.24 -15.05
CA ALA A 67 -30.51 12.20 -15.67
C ALA A 67 -31.65 12.42 -14.64
N HIS A 68 -31.38 12.30 -13.33
CA HIS A 68 -32.36 12.52 -12.25
C HIS A 68 -32.38 13.96 -11.78
N ARG A 69 -31.36 14.78 -12.06
CA ARG A 69 -31.28 16.19 -11.61
C ARG A 69 -32.52 17.04 -11.97
N PRO A 70 -33.15 16.91 -13.15
CA PRO A 70 -34.37 17.63 -13.41
C PRO A 70 -35.52 17.34 -12.44
N LEU A 71 -35.62 16.09 -11.95
CA LEU A 71 -36.60 15.71 -10.92
C LEU A 71 -36.22 16.28 -9.55
N TYR A 72 -34.97 16.24 -9.18
CA TYR A 72 -34.44 16.88 -7.97
C TYR A 72 -34.78 18.38 -7.92
N ASP A 73 -34.49 19.11 -8.99
CA ASP A 73 -34.79 20.52 -9.13
C ASP A 73 -36.30 20.79 -9.10
N TRP A 74 -37.09 19.91 -9.71
CA TRP A 74 -38.55 20.02 -9.71
C TRP A 74 -39.12 19.89 -8.30
N VAL A 75 -38.66 18.90 -7.51
CA VAL A 75 -39.09 18.70 -6.11
C VAL A 75 -38.77 19.95 -5.30
N ILE A 76 -37.51 20.42 -5.29
CA ILE A 76 -37.08 21.61 -4.54
C ILE A 76 -37.85 22.88 -4.92
N ASN A 77 -38.27 23.01 -6.15
CA ASN A 77 -38.96 24.20 -6.62
C ASN A 77 -40.48 24.16 -6.37
N ASN A 78 -41.06 22.99 -6.06
CA ASN A 78 -42.51 22.82 -5.87
C ASN A 78 -42.92 22.56 -4.42
N ILE A 79 -41.99 22.53 -3.48
CA ILE A 79 -42.25 22.39 -2.03
C ILE A 79 -41.67 23.56 -1.25
N SER A 80 -42.23 23.82 -0.09
CA SER A 80 -41.67 24.81 0.84
C SER A 80 -40.55 24.19 1.66
N VAL A 81 -39.31 24.63 1.43
CA VAL A 81 -38.12 24.13 2.10
C VAL A 81 -37.26 25.30 2.59
N PRO A 82 -36.45 25.11 3.66
CA PRO A 82 -35.64 26.18 4.26
C PRO A 82 -34.47 26.61 3.36
N CYS A 83 -33.94 25.75 2.51
CA CYS A 83 -32.89 26.08 1.56
C CYS A 83 -33.10 25.39 0.20
N LYS A 84 -32.35 25.82 -0.80
CA LYS A 84 -32.37 25.25 -2.16
C LYS A 84 -31.00 24.68 -2.50
N PRO A 85 -30.73 23.41 -2.20
CA PRO A 85 -29.49 22.76 -2.54
C PRO A 85 -29.30 22.62 -4.06
N ARG A 86 -28.06 22.50 -4.49
CA ARG A 86 -27.70 22.27 -5.89
C ARG A 86 -27.09 20.89 -6.03
N GLN A 87 -27.67 20.03 -6.83
CA GLN A 87 -27.11 18.72 -7.16
C GLN A 87 -25.93 18.86 -8.13
N ILE A 88 -24.84 18.15 -7.83
CA ILE A 88 -23.60 18.12 -8.62
C ILE A 88 -23.13 16.67 -8.72
N GLU A 89 -22.92 16.19 -9.94
CA GLU A 89 -22.52 14.82 -10.22
C GLU A 89 -21.06 14.72 -10.61
N PHE A 90 -20.43 13.60 -10.20
CA PHE A 90 -19.07 13.27 -10.56
C PHE A 90 -18.96 11.87 -11.14
N ALA A 91 -17.97 11.69 -11.99
CA ALA A 91 -17.57 10.38 -12.46
C ALA A 91 -17.07 9.52 -11.29
N ARG A 92 -17.33 8.22 -11.39
CA ARG A 92 -16.84 7.25 -10.44
C ARG A 92 -15.35 7.00 -10.67
N LEU A 93 -14.55 6.99 -9.61
CA LEU A 93 -13.16 6.58 -9.69
C LEU A 93 -13.06 5.08 -9.89
N GLY A 94 -12.42 4.66 -10.98
CA GLY A 94 -11.98 3.29 -11.24
C GLY A 94 -10.48 3.17 -11.02
N ILE A 95 -10.03 2.05 -10.48
CA ILE A 95 -8.61 1.71 -10.33
C ILE A 95 -8.42 0.32 -10.93
N ASN A 96 -7.39 0.16 -11.75
CA ASN A 96 -7.09 -1.14 -12.37
C ASN A 96 -6.60 -2.19 -11.35
N ASN A 97 -6.55 -3.46 -11.77
CA ASN A 97 -6.14 -4.61 -10.96
C ASN A 97 -6.92 -4.80 -9.64
N THR A 98 -8.12 -4.22 -9.55
CA THR A 98 -9.00 -4.35 -8.39
C THR A 98 -10.47 -4.26 -8.79
N VAL A 99 -11.36 -4.65 -7.89
CA VAL A 99 -12.80 -4.48 -8.02
C VAL A 99 -13.30 -3.44 -7.02
N MET A 100 -14.16 -2.52 -7.45
CA MET A 100 -14.71 -1.44 -6.61
C MET A 100 -16.16 -1.71 -6.19
N SER A 101 -16.77 -2.80 -6.68
CA SER A 101 -18.14 -3.17 -6.36
C SER A 101 -18.24 -3.77 -4.95
N LYS A 102 -19.05 -3.16 -4.06
CA LYS A 102 -19.30 -3.69 -2.71
C LYS A 102 -19.76 -5.16 -2.72
N ARG A 103 -20.58 -5.56 -3.70
CA ARG A 103 -21.06 -6.94 -3.82
C ARG A 103 -19.90 -7.90 -4.07
N LYS A 104 -18.98 -7.57 -4.99
CA LYS A 104 -17.81 -8.40 -5.30
C LYS A 104 -16.81 -8.42 -4.15
N LEU A 105 -16.57 -7.27 -3.50
CA LEU A 105 -15.71 -7.21 -2.30
C LEU A 105 -16.28 -8.06 -1.16
N ARG A 106 -17.61 -8.05 -0.96
CA ARG A 106 -18.27 -8.91 0.03
C ARG A 106 -18.07 -10.39 -0.31
N GLU A 107 -18.21 -10.77 -1.57
CA GLU A 107 -18.00 -12.16 -2.02
C GLU A 107 -16.57 -12.64 -1.75
N LEU A 108 -15.55 -11.78 -1.93
CA LEU A 108 -14.17 -12.11 -1.58
C LEU A 108 -14.00 -12.41 -0.09
N VAL A 109 -14.66 -11.62 0.78
CA VAL A 109 -14.63 -11.80 2.23
C VAL A 109 -15.42 -13.05 2.65
N GLU A 110 -16.65 -13.21 2.18
CA GLU A 110 -17.54 -14.34 2.56
C GLU A 110 -16.99 -15.70 2.10
N LYS A 111 -16.27 -15.72 0.99
CA LYS A 111 -15.61 -16.93 0.46
C LYS A 111 -14.17 -17.12 0.95
N ASN A 112 -13.69 -16.28 1.86
CA ASN A 112 -12.35 -16.34 2.45
C ASN A 112 -11.17 -16.24 1.44
N TYR A 113 -11.36 -15.56 0.31
CA TYR A 113 -10.25 -15.23 -0.61
C TYR A 113 -9.33 -14.16 -0.02
N VAL A 114 -9.87 -13.35 0.88
CA VAL A 114 -9.16 -12.34 1.67
C VAL A 114 -9.50 -12.49 3.15
N SER A 115 -8.63 -12.02 4.05
CA SER A 115 -8.78 -12.19 5.51
C SER A 115 -9.91 -11.35 6.13
N GLY A 116 -10.48 -10.40 5.38
CA GLY A 116 -11.56 -9.53 5.85
C GLY A 116 -11.60 -8.20 5.08
N TRP A 117 -12.45 -7.29 5.53
CA TRP A 117 -12.59 -5.96 4.94
C TRP A 117 -11.35 -5.07 5.12
N ASP A 118 -10.48 -5.43 6.05
CA ASP A 118 -9.20 -4.78 6.36
C ASP A 118 -8.00 -5.50 5.75
N ASP A 119 -8.21 -6.48 4.89
CA ASP A 119 -7.11 -7.16 4.18
C ASP A 119 -6.30 -6.14 3.37
N PRO A 120 -4.97 -6.11 3.50
CA PRO A 120 -4.10 -5.15 2.79
C PRO A 120 -4.19 -5.19 1.26
N ARG A 121 -4.79 -6.23 0.67
CA ARG A 121 -5.04 -6.34 -0.78
C ARG A 121 -6.37 -5.73 -1.22
N MET A 122 -7.22 -5.35 -0.25
CA MET A 122 -8.53 -4.77 -0.52
C MET A 122 -8.44 -3.25 -0.74
N PRO A 123 -9.19 -2.68 -1.72
CA PRO A 123 -9.20 -1.25 -1.98
C PRO A 123 -10.10 -0.47 -0.99
N THR A 124 -10.25 -0.97 0.21
CA THR A 124 -10.98 -0.30 1.29
C THR A 124 -10.04 0.63 2.06
N LEU A 125 -10.57 1.69 2.65
CA LEU A 125 -9.76 2.56 3.52
C LEU A 125 -9.14 1.81 4.70
N CYS A 126 -9.80 0.78 5.22
CA CYS A 126 -9.27 -0.06 6.28
C CYS A 126 -8.11 -0.94 5.78
N GLY A 127 -8.25 -1.54 4.59
CA GLY A 127 -7.20 -2.32 3.95
C GLY A 127 -5.98 -1.46 3.59
N LEU A 128 -6.21 -0.31 2.97
CA LEU A 128 -5.15 0.64 2.63
C LEU A 128 -4.41 1.11 3.90
N ARG A 129 -5.13 1.47 4.98
CA ARG A 129 -4.52 1.87 6.25
C ARG A 129 -3.67 0.77 6.84
N ARG A 130 -4.16 -0.48 6.87
CA ARG A 130 -3.43 -1.64 7.38
C ARG A 130 -2.19 -1.95 6.52
N ARG A 131 -2.25 -1.71 5.21
CA ARG A 131 -1.09 -1.81 4.31
C ARG A 131 -0.08 -0.68 4.50
N GLY A 132 -0.45 0.42 5.17
CA GLY A 132 0.43 1.54 5.48
C GLY A 132 0.25 2.76 4.56
N TYR A 133 -0.87 2.86 3.84
CA TYR A 133 -1.20 4.09 3.11
C TYR A 133 -1.53 5.22 4.09
N THR A 134 -0.91 6.36 3.87
CA THR A 134 -1.11 7.56 4.68
C THR A 134 -2.29 8.38 4.17
N PRO A 135 -2.97 9.15 5.04
CA PRO A 135 -3.99 10.10 4.58
C PRO A 135 -3.44 11.12 3.57
N LYS A 136 -2.18 11.54 3.72
CA LYS A 136 -1.53 12.50 2.81
C LYS A 136 -1.36 11.90 1.42
N SER A 137 -0.87 10.65 1.31
CA SER A 137 -0.71 9.97 0.02
C SER A 137 -2.03 9.79 -0.74
N ILE A 138 -3.11 9.39 -0.02
CA ILE A 138 -4.44 9.22 -0.61
C ILE A 138 -5.01 10.57 -1.08
N ARG A 139 -4.85 11.64 -0.29
CA ARG A 139 -5.29 12.98 -0.70
C ARG A 139 -4.52 13.47 -1.91
N SER A 140 -3.19 13.35 -1.90
CA SER A 140 -2.35 13.71 -3.05
C SER A 140 -2.76 12.97 -4.33
N PHE A 141 -3.07 11.67 -4.22
CA PHE A 141 -3.58 10.88 -5.33
C PHE A 141 -4.89 11.46 -5.89
N ILE A 142 -5.88 11.74 -5.02
CA ILE A 142 -7.18 12.28 -5.44
C ILE A 142 -7.05 13.70 -6.01
N GLU A 143 -6.21 14.56 -5.42
CA GLU A 143 -5.97 15.92 -5.91
C GLU A 143 -5.34 15.92 -7.31
N GLN A 144 -4.40 15.02 -7.56
CA GLN A 144 -3.74 14.91 -8.86
C GLN A 144 -4.66 14.33 -9.95
N ILE A 145 -5.58 13.42 -9.60
CA ILE A 145 -6.61 12.93 -10.54
C ILE A 145 -7.60 14.04 -10.88
N GLY A 146 -7.94 14.86 -9.88
CA GLY A 146 -8.96 15.91 -10.02
C GLY A 146 -10.39 15.37 -10.12
N VAL A 147 -11.32 16.27 -10.39
CA VAL A 147 -12.75 15.98 -10.53
C VAL A 147 -13.14 15.97 -12.00
N SER A 148 -13.83 14.93 -12.44
CA SER A 148 -14.27 14.75 -13.82
C SER A 148 -15.72 14.27 -13.89
N LYS A 149 -16.38 14.53 -15.02
CA LYS A 149 -17.67 13.92 -15.42
C LYS A 149 -17.48 12.79 -16.46
N VAL A 150 -16.23 12.38 -16.70
CA VAL A 150 -15.91 11.25 -17.59
C VAL A 150 -15.37 10.10 -16.76
N ASN A 151 -16.01 8.94 -16.85
CA ASN A 151 -15.52 7.73 -16.20
C ASN A 151 -14.12 7.38 -16.73
N SER A 152 -13.18 7.18 -15.82
CA SER A 152 -11.82 6.80 -16.15
C SER A 152 -11.33 5.71 -15.18
N ILE A 153 -10.41 4.88 -15.67
CA ILE A 153 -9.69 3.92 -14.85
C ILE A 153 -8.27 4.44 -14.66
N VAL A 154 -7.86 4.60 -13.42
CA VAL A 154 -6.54 5.07 -13.03
C VAL A 154 -5.65 3.86 -12.73
N GLU A 155 -4.38 3.92 -13.10
CA GLU A 155 -3.43 2.86 -12.79
C GLU A 155 -3.17 2.78 -11.28
N TYR A 156 -3.21 1.56 -10.73
CA TYR A 156 -2.88 1.31 -9.31
C TYR A 156 -1.46 1.79 -8.97
N GLY A 157 -0.53 1.67 -9.93
CA GLY A 157 0.83 2.18 -9.80
C GLY A 157 0.92 3.67 -9.50
N PHE A 158 -0.06 4.48 -9.93
CA PHE A 158 -0.09 5.90 -9.58
C PHE A 158 -0.45 6.15 -8.11
N LEU A 159 -1.35 5.36 -7.53
CA LEU A 159 -1.63 5.38 -6.09
C LEU A 159 -0.37 4.97 -5.29
N GLU A 160 0.35 3.94 -5.76
CA GLU A 160 1.63 3.53 -5.16
C GLU A 160 2.72 4.60 -5.29
N HIS A 161 2.75 5.33 -6.41
CA HIS A 161 3.68 6.46 -6.61
C HIS A 161 3.45 7.55 -5.55
N CYS A 162 2.21 7.99 -5.35
CA CYS A 162 1.88 8.98 -4.32
C CYS A 162 2.26 8.52 -2.90
N LEU A 163 2.10 7.23 -2.61
CA LEU A 163 2.53 6.67 -1.33
C LEU A 163 4.06 6.66 -1.20
N ARG A 164 4.75 6.29 -2.27
CA ARG A 164 6.22 6.22 -2.29
C ARG A 164 6.84 7.59 -2.06
N ASP A 165 6.28 8.63 -2.67
CA ASP A 165 6.73 10.01 -2.50
C ASP A 165 6.58 10.46 -1.04
N ASP A 166 5.43 10.22 -0.42
CA ASP A 166 5.21 10.58 0.99
C ASP A 166 6.13 9.80 1.94
N LEU A 167 6.25 8.48 1.75
CA LEU A 167 7.09 7.66 2.61
C LEU A 167 8.59 7.90 2.39
N ASN A 168 9.01 8.34 1.21
CA ASN A 168 10.40 8.72 0.98
C ASN A 168 10.84 9.90 1.86
N GLU A 169 9.93 10.81 2.15
CA GLU A 169 10.18 11.94 3.05
C GLU A 169 10.07 11.54 4.53
N THR A 170 9.06 10.73 4.88
CA THR A 170 8.63 10.56 6.27
C THR A 170 9.11 9.29 6.96
N ALA A 171 9.42 8.23 6.21
CA ALA A 171 9.77 6.94 6.79
C ALA A 171 11.23 6.86 7.24
N GLU A 172 11.45 6.39 8.46
CA GLU A 172 12.79 6.06 8.94
C GLU A 172 13.40 4.93 8.11
N ARG A 173 14.71 5.00 7.85
CA ARG A 173 15.47 3.94 7.18
C ARG A 173 15.92 2.93 8.21
N THR A 174 15.75 1.65 7.91
CA THR A 174 16.26 0.54 8.74
C THR A 174 16.76 -0.59 7.85
N MET A 175 17.68 -1.39 8.35
CA MET A 175 18.10 -2.60 7.66
C MET A 175 17.26 -3.78 8.16
N CYS A 176 16.72 -4.53 7.21
CA CYS A 176 16.00 -5.77 7.49
C CYS A 176 16.37 -6.77 6.39
N VAL A 177 16.81 -7.93 6.79
CA VAL A 177 17.17 -9.05 5.90
C VAL A 177 15.98 -10.00 5.83
N LEU A 178 15.40 -10.13 4.65
CA LEU A 178 14.17 -10.90 4.44
C LEU A 178 14.41 -12.41 4.30
N LYS A 179 15.47 -12.79 3.60
CA LYS A 179 15.91 -14.19 3.45
C LYS A 179 17.36 -14.29 3.96
N PRO A 180 17.54 -14.46 5.29
CA PRO A 180 18.84 -14.33 5.91
C PRO A 180 19.76 -15.52 5.63
N VAL A 181 21.00 -15.20 5.22
CA VAL A 181 22.16 -16.11 5.23
C VAL A 181 23.21 -15.51 6.14
N LYS A 182 23.87 -16.36 6.92
CA LYS A 182 24.92 -15.91 7.85
C LYS A 182 26.18 -15.51 7.09
N LEU A 183 26.72 -14.33 7.37
CA LEU A 183 28.04 -13.86 6.93
C LEU A 183 29.00 -13.85 8.12
N VAL A 184 30.07 -14.61 8.05
CA VAL A 184 31.11 -14.67 9.09
C VAL A 184 32.33 -13.88 8.63
N ILE A 185 32.70 -12.86 9.39
CA ILE A 185 33.90 -12.06 9.16
C ILE A 185 35.08 -12.74 9.87
N THR A 186 35.85 -13.52 9.13
CA THR A 186 36.80 -14.47 9.69
C THR A 186 37.97 -13.83 10.46
N ASN A 187 38.39 -12.63 10.04
CA ASN A 187 39.46 -11.87 10.69
C ASN A 187 38.96 -10.83 11.70
N TYR A 188 37.64 -10.76 11.98
CA TYR A 188 37.13 -9.90 13.06
C TYR A 188 37.28 -10.63 14.41
N PRO A 189 37.77 -9.95 15.48
CA PRO A 189 38.03 -10.60 16.77
C PRO A 189 36.76 -11.20 17.38
N GLU A 190 36.88 -12.41 17.92
CA GLU A 190 35.80 -13.09 18.64
C GLU A 190 35.38 -12.32 19.89
N GLY A 191 34.05 -12.27 20.12
CA GLY A 191 33.49 -11.62 21.31
C GLY A 191 33.57 -10.10 21.30
N GLN A 192 34.13 -9.49 20.25
CA GLN A 192 34.14 -8.03 20.12
C GLN A 192 32.94 -7.55 19.28
N SER A 193 32.50 -6.35 19.59
CA SER A 193 31.51 -5.62 18.80
C SER A 193 31.82 -4.14 18.83
N GLU A 194 31.36 -3.41 17.80
CA GLU A 194 31.46 -1.96 17.74
C GLU A 194 30.16 -1.36 17.23
N GLU A 195 29.97 -0.06 17.44
CA GLU A 195 28.78 0.66 17.03
C GLU A 195 29.12 1.63 15.89
N PHE A 196 28.23 1.68 14.90
CA PHE A 196 28.24 2.65 13.82
C PHE A 196 27.06 3.58 13.95
N GLU A 197 27.27 4.86 13.72
CA GLU A 197 26.19 5.83 13.58
C GLU A 197 25.66 5.83 12.16
N VAL A 198 24.34 5.65 12.03
CA VAL A 198 23.62 5.62 10.74
C VAL A 198 22.45 6.59 10.79
N GLU A 199 22.31 7.41 9.76
CA GLU A 199 21.20 8.36 9.64
C GLU A 199 19.86 7.63 9.62
N ASN A 200 18.89 8.16 10.38
CA ASN A 200 17.52 7.65 10.40
C ASN A 200 16.78 7.97 9.10
N ASN A 201 16.96 9.17 8.57
CA ASN A 201 16.45 9.55 7.27
C ASN A 201 17.38 10.58 6.60
N PRO A 202 18.04 10.24 5.47
CA PRO A 202 18.93 11.17 4.77
C PRO A 202 18.22 12.45 4.26
N ASN A 203 16.91 12.39 4.01
CA ASN A 203 16.12 13.54 3.57
C ASN A 203 15.69 14.44 4.74
N ARG A 204 15.87 13.97 5.97
CA ARG A 204 15.48 14.66 7.20
C ARG A 204 16.57 14.53 8.26
N PRO A 205 17.67 15.30 8.13
CA PRO A 205 18.77 15.25 9.10
C PRO A 205 18.33 15.53 10.54
N GLU A 206 17.23 16.27 10.72
CA GLU A 206 16.61 16.54 12.02
C GLU A 206 16.10 15.28 12.74
N ASP A 207 15.84 14.18 12.03
CA ASP A 207 15.46 12.89 12.63
C ASP A 207 16.65 12.19 13.32
N GLY A 208 17.87 12.76 13.16
CA GLY A 208 19.09 12.31 13.84
C GLY A 208 19.64 10.99 13.32
N THR A 209 20.46 10.36 14.15
CA THR A 209 21.14 9.11 13.85
C THR A 209 20.73 8.01 14.83
N ARG A 210 21.02 6.77 14.49
CA ARG A 210 20.92 5.60 15.37
C ARG A 210 22.23 4.82 15.38
N LYS A 211 22.43 4.05 16.43
CA LYS A 211 23.56 3.14 16.56
C LYS A 211 23.23 1.76 16.06
N VAL A 212 24.08 1.23 15.20
CA VAL A 212 23.97 -0.14 14.64
C VAL A 212 25.20 -0.91 15.10
N THR A 213 24.98 -2.04 15.76
CA THR A 213 26.05 -2.92 16.25
C THR A 213 26.60 -3.75 15.10
N PHE A 214 27.92 -3.89 15.03
CA PHE A 214 28.65 -4.75 14.12
C PHE A 214 29.52 -5.72 14.92
N SER A 215 29.45 -6.99 14.59
CA SER A 215 30.25 -8.04 15.18
C SER A 215 30.80 -9.02 14.13
N ARG A 216 31.40 -10.09 14.56
CA ARG A 216 31.95 -11.14 13.69
C ARG A 216 30.90 -11.83 12.82
N GLU A 217 29.67 -11.98 13.32
CA GLU A 217 28.59 -12.68 12.64
C GLU A 217 27.48 -11.71 12.26
N LEU A 218 27.12 -11.70 10.99
CA LEU A 218 26.10 -10.85 10.41
C LEU A 218 25.08 -11.70 9.65
N TYR A 219 23.89 -11.15 9.40
CA TYR A 219 22.97 -11.66 8.39
C TYR A 219 22.98 -10.75 7.16
N ILE A 220 22.95 -11.36 5.99
CA ILE A 220 22.82 -10.72 4.67
C ILE A 220 21.71 -11.41 3.88
N GLU A 221 21.25 -10.80 2.81
CA GLU A 221 20.29 -11.45 1.90
C GLU A 221 20.92 -12.65 1.20
N GLU A 222 20.17 -13.73 1.06
CA GLU A 222 20.54 -14.88 0.24
C GLU A 222 20.98 -14.44 -1.17
N THR A 223 20.28 -13.48 -1.77
CA THR A 223 20.59 -12.94 -3.09
C THR A 223 21.83 -12.05 -3.14
N ASP A 224 22.44 -11.72 -2.01
CA ASP A 224 23.67 -10.95 -1.94
C ASP A 224 24.93 -11.80 -2.06
N PHE A 225 24.79 -13.12 -2.12
CA PHE A 225 25.87 -14.05 -2.40
C PHE A 225 25.56 -14.95 -3.60
N MET A 226 26.56 -15.25 -4.39
CA MET A 226 26.51 -16.22 -5.49
C MET A 226 27.90 -16.85 -5.67
N GLU A 227 27.99 -18.17 -5.60
CA GLU A 227 29.28 -18.85 -5.72
C GLU A 227 29.82 -18.72 -7.15
N GLU A 228 28.97 -18.93 -8.16
CA GLU A 228 29.26 -18.73 -9.56
C GLU A 228 28.52 -17.53 -10.11
N PRO A 229 29.13 -16.33 -10.15
CA PRO A 229 28.44 -15.11 -10.47
C PRO A 229 28.04 -15.01 -11.93
N VAL A 230 26.80 -14.60 -12.19
CA VAL A 230 26.35 -14.25 -13.55
C VAL A 230 26.96 -12.93 -14.00
N LYS A 231 27.00 -12.72 -15.34
CA LYS A 231 27.53 -11.49 -15.92
C LYS A 231 26.89 -10.23 -15.31
N LYS A 232 27.74 -9.29 -14.87
CA LYS A 232 27.35 -8.02 -14.19
C LYS A 232 26.84 -8.18 -12.75
N TYR A 233 27.00 -9.33 -12.12
CA TYR A 233 26.72 -9.47 -10.69
C TYR A 233 27.73 -8.64 -9.88
N GLN A 234 27.25 -7.74 -9.03
CA GLN A 234 28.08 -6.77 -8.28
C GLN A 234 27.88 -6.93 -6.76
N ARG A 235 27.87 -8.18 -6.29
CA ARG A 235 27.72 -8.51 -4.89
C ARG A 235 28.76 -9.55 -4.48
N LEU A 236 28.58 -10.23 -3.33
CA LEU A 236 29.54 -11.19 -2.83
C LEU A 236 29.63 -12.44 -3.70
N TYR A 237 30.86 -12.81 -4.07
CA TYR A 237 31.26 -14.09 -4.61
C TYR A 237 32.74 -14.32 -4.26
N PRO A 238 33.26 -15.56 -4.29
CA PRO A 238 34.62 -15.84 -3.90
C PRO A 238 35.66 -14.93 -4.62
N GLY A 239 36.46 -14.20 -3.81
CA GLY A 239 37.49 -13.27 -4.30
C GLY A 239 37.01 -11.83 -4.57
N ASN A 240 35.70 -11.55 -4.54
CA ASN A 240 35.16 -10.21 -4.78
C ASN A 240 35.02 -9.39 -3.50
N GLU A 241 35.12 -8.07 -3.65
CA GLU A 241 34.91 -7.10 -2.57
C GLU A 241 33.56 -6.40 -2.72
N VAL A 242 32.88 -6.17 -1.59
CA VAL A 242 31.66 -5.34 -1.51
C VAL A 242 31.73 -4.44 -0.27
N ARG A 243 30.96 -3.36 -0.33
CA ARG A 243 30.75 -2.49 0.82
C ARG A 243 29.60 -3.02 1.66
N ILE A 244 29.88 -3.31 2.92
CA ILE A 244 28.88 -3.47 3.98
C ILE A 244 28.40 -2.07 4.37
N LYS A 245 27.12 -1.79 4.17
CA LYS A 245 26.54 -0.45 4.35
C LYS A 245 26.94 0.19 5.67
N SER A 246 27.55 1.37 5.59
CA SER A 246 28.01 2.19 6.74
C SER A 246 29.07 1.53 7.65
N ALA A 247 29.57 0.32 7.33
CA ALA A 247 30.58 -0.38 8.14
C ALA A 247 31.91 -0.48 7.39
N TYR A 248 32.20 -1.57 6.75
CA TYR A 248 33.49 -1.87 6.13
C TYR A 248 33.36 -2.36 4.67
N ILE A 249 34.49 -2.45 4.00
CA ILE A 249 34.62 -3.25 2.79
C ILE A 249 35.05 -4.64 3.22
N VAL A 250 34.41 -5.65 2.63
CA VAL A 250 34.70 -7.06 2.90
C VAL A 250 34.98 -7.80 1.61
N LYS A 251 35.92 -8.74 1.64
CA LYS A 251 36.30 -9.63 0.56
C LYS A 251 35.83 -11.04 0.85
N CYS A 252 35.01 -11.60 -0.02
CA CYS A 252 34.52 -12.96 0.15
C CYS A 252 35.65 -13.99 -0.02
N THR A 253 35.75 -14.93 0.89
CA THR A 253 36.74 -16.02 0.88
C THR A 253 36.14 -17.37 0.53
N GLY A 254 34.82 -17.54 0.69
CA GLY A 254 34.11 -18.78 0.37
C GLY A 254 32.75 -18.90 1.03
N CYS A 255 32.18 -20.10 0.98
CA CYS A 255 30.93 -20.42 1.64
C CYS A 255 30.88 -21.85 2.16
N LYS A 256 29.91 -22.12 3.04
CA LYS A 256 29.55 -23.46 3.49
C LYS A 256 28.15 -23.79 3.01
N LYS A 257 27.95 -25.01 2.54
CA LYS A 257 26.67 -25.53 2.09
C LYS A 257 26.14 -26.62 3.00
N ASP A 258 24.84 -26.78 3.03
CA ASP A 258 24.17 -27.92 3.64
C ASP A 258 24.21 -29.17 2.74
N GLU A 259 23.62 -30.27 3.21
CA GLU A 259 23.56 -31.55 2.48
C GLU A 259 22.73 -31.44 1.16
N ASN A 260 21.89 -30.43 1.04
CA ASN A 260 21.07 -30.17 -0.15
C ASN A 260 21.75 -29.21 -1.14
N GLY A 261 22.94 -28.69 -0.81
CA GLY A 261 23.68 -27.76 -1.63
C GLY A 261 23.29 -26.29 -1.43
N ASN A 262 22.42 -25.96 -0.46
CA ASN A 262 22.05 -24.57 -0.15
C ASN A 262 23.18 -23.92 0.67
N VAL A 263 23.44 -22.65 0.39
CA VAL A 263 24.43 -21.87 1.13
C VAL A 263 23.86 -21.51 2.50
N VAL A 264 24.53 -21.94 3.57
CA VAL A 264 24.14 -21.68 4.96
C VAL A 264 25.03 -20.64 5.63
N GLU A 265 26.30 -20.54 5.23
CA GLU A 265 27.24 -19.55 5.71
C GLU A 265 28.10 -19.01 4.57
N VAL A 266 28.38 -17.73 4.59
CA VAL A 266 29.32 -17.05 3.70
C VAL A 266 30.52 -16.57 4.55
N TYR A 267 31.72 -16.70 4.08
CA TYR A 267 32.93 -16.26 4.76
C TYR A 267 33.55 -15.07 4.04
N ALA A 268 33.96 -14.07 4.81
CA ALA A 268 34.66 -12.90 4.28
C ALA A 268 35.67 -12.37 5.28
N GLU A 269 36.63 -11.61 4.78
CA GLU A 269 37.59 -10.82 5.54
C GLU A 269 37.27 -9.34 5.39
N TYR A 270 37.27 -8.57 6.48
CA TYR A 270 37.08 -7.13 6.43
C TYR A 270 38.42 -6.41 6.35
N ASP A 271 38.40 -5.23 5.72
CA ASP A 271 39.52 -4.32 5.66
C ASP A 271 39.37 -3.24 6.73
N PRO A 272 40.17 -3.27 7.83
CA PRO A 272 40.02 -2.34 8.95
C PRO A 272 40.20 -0.86 8.59
N GLU A 273 40.97 -0.56 7.50
CA GLU A 273 41.22 0.80 7.06
C GLU A 273 40.01 1.43 6.37
N THR A 274 38.98 0.63 6.04
CA THR A 274 37.79 1.06 5.30
C THR A 274 36.62 1.39 6.20
N LYS A 275 36.84 1.71 7.48
CA LYS A 275 35.76 2.08 8.41
C LYS A 275 34.88 3.19 7.86
N GLY A 276 33.55 2.99 7.91
CA GLY A 276 32.56 3.86 7.26
C GLY A 276 32.35 3.58 5.77
N GLY A 277 33.03 2.56 5.21
CA GLY A 277 32.88 2.12 3.81
C GLY A 277 33.67 2.90 2.78
N ASN A 278 34.62 3.73 3.20
CA ASN A 278 35.53 4.45 2.32
C ASN A 278 36.77 3.63 2.00
N THR A 279 37.37 3.87 0.82
CA THR A 279 38.63 3.24 0.40
C THR A 279 39.76 4.25 0.47
N PRO A 280 40.66 4.23 1.49
CA PRO A 280 41.76 5.20 1.61
C PRO A 280 42.73 5.16 0.41
N ASP A 281 42.88 4.02 -0.22
CA ASP A 281 43.69 3.80 -1.41
C ASP A 281 43.02 4.20 -2.73
N GLY A 282 41.77 4.67 -2.70
CA GLY A 282 41.01 5.12 -3.85
C GLY A 282 40.53 4.01 -4.79
N ARG A 283 40.65 2.72 -4.41
CA ARG A 283 40.12 1.62 -5.21
C ARG A 283 38.60 1.67 -5.33
N LYS A 284 38.07 1.30 -6.49
CA LYS A 284 36.62 1.29 -6.74
C LYS A 284 36.02 -0.05 -6.33
N VAL A 285 35.31 -0.06 -5.21
CA VAL A 285 34.50 -1.18 -4.78
C VAL A 285 33.07 -1.01 -5.30
N ARG A 286 32.63 -1.97 -6.10
CA ARG A 286 31.28 -1.99 -6.67
C ARG A 286 30.36 -2.84 -5.82
N GLY A 287 29.15 -2.35 -5.63
CA GLY A 287 28.14 -3.02 -4.82
C GLY A 287 28.18 -2.61 -3.34
N THR A 288 27.00 -2.37 -2.83
CA THR A 288 26.74 -2.15 -1.39
C THR A 288 25.62 -3.07 -0.98
N ILE A 289 25.84 -3.83 0.09
CA ILE A 289 24.82 -4.71 0.69
C ILE A 289 24.42 -4.18 2.05
N HIS A 290 23.19 -4.41 2.43
CA HIS A 290 22.71 -4.17 3.80
C HIS A 290 22.89 -5.46 4.63
N TRP A 291 22.82 -5.30 5.91
CA TRP A 291 23.15 -6.36 6.86
C TRP A 291 22.49 -6.11 8.21
N VAL A 292 22.47 -7.13 9.06
CA VAL A 292 22.04 -7.02 10.45
C VAL A 292 22.98 -7.87 11.30
N ASP A 293 23.35 -7.36 12.48
CA ASP A 293 24.19 -8.11 13.43
C ASP A 293 23.46 -9.35 13.95
N ALA A 294 24.08 -10.52 13.86
CA ALA A 294 23.45 -11.78 14.25
C ALA A 294 23.19 -11.87 15.76
N ASN A 295 24.00 -11.18 16.56
CA ASN A 295 23.91 -11.19 18.02
C ASN A 295 23.02 -10.06 18.57
N ASN A 296 22.63 -9.09 17.73
CA ASN A 296 21.85 -7.91 18.13
C ASN A 296 20.76 -7.54 17.11
N CYS A 297 19.95 -8.52 16.72
CA CYS A 297 18.82 -8.35 15.82
C CYS A 297 17.50 -8.80 16.44
N LEU A 298 16.41 -8.52 15.75
CA LEU A 298 15.06 -8.97 16.07
C LEU A 298 14.54 -9.88 14.98
N ASP A 299 13.78 -10.88 15.37
CA ASP A 299 12.98 -11.67 14.42
C ASP A 299 11.73 -10.89 14.00
N ALA A 300 11.39 -11.02 12.73
CA ALA A 300 10.18 -10.41 12.18
C ALA A 300 9.52 -11.32 11.15
N GLU A 301 8.21 -11.19 11.04
CA GLU A 301 7.42 -11.66 9.90
C GLU A 301 7.22 -10.52 8.92
N VAL A 302 7.42 -10.79 7.64
CA VAL A 302 7.23 -9.80 6.57
C VAL A 302 6.26 -10.33 5.55
N ARG A 303 5.23 -9.54 5.26
CA ARG A 303 4.19 -9.85 4.28
C ARG A 303 4.39 -9.02 3.02
N LEU A 304 4.62 -9.71 1.92
CA LEU A 304 4.79 -9.11 0.60
C LEU A 304 3.47 -9.26 -0.18
N TYR A 305 2.91 -8.13 -0.57
CA TYR A 305 1.65 -8.09 -1.32
C TYR A 305 1.90 -7.77 -2.78
N ASP A 306 1.19 -8.47 -3.66
CA ASP A 306 1.05 -8.18 -5.07
C ASP A 306 -0.41 -7.84 -5.41
N ASN A 307 -0.71 -7.54 -6.66
CA ASN A 307 -2.06 -7.28 -7.13
C ASN A 307 -2.97 -8.49 -6.84
N LEU A 308 -4.17 -8.22 -6.32
CA LEU A 308 -5.15 -9.27 -6.02
C LEU A 308 -5.67 -9.95 -7.30
N PHE A 309 -5.64 -9.24 -8.44
CA PHE A 309 -6.08 -9.75 -9.73
C PHE A 309 -4.95 -9.72 -10.75
N THR A 310 -4.92 -10.74 -11.60
CA THR A 310 -3.91 -10.93 -12.66
C THR A 310 -4.17 -10.06 -13.90
N VAL A 311 -5.38 -9.49 -14.03
CA VAL A 311 -5.78 -8.67 -15.18
C VAL A 311 -6.11 -7.23 -14.74
N PRO A 312 -5.90 -6.23 -15.60
CA PRO A 312 -6.17 -4.83 -15.26
C PRO A 312 -7.64 -4.55 -14.95
N ASP A 313 -8.57 -5.19 -15.65
CA ASP A 313 -10.01 -5.00 -15.45
C ASP A 313 -10.71 -6.36 -15.23
N PRO A 314 -10.81 -6.82 -13.99
CA PRO A 314 -11.47 -8.08 -13.67
C PRO A 314 -13.01 -8.00 -13.75
N ASP A 315 -13.57 -6.79 -13.93
CA ASP A 315 -15.01 -6.57 -14.01
C ASP A 315 -15.57 -6.71 -15.44
N THR A 316 -14.70 -6.74 -16.45
CA THR A 316 -15.08 -6.84 -17.85
C THR A 316 -14.88 -8.24 -18.42
N GLY A 317 -15.74 -8.62 -19.37
CA GLY A 317 -15.70 -9.91 -20.06
C GLY A 317 -16.73 -10.91 -19.56
N ASP A 318 -16.76 -12.09 -20.21
CA ASP A 318 -17.74 -13.14 -19.98
C ASP A 318 -17.39 -14.09 -18.82
N ARG A 319 -16.18 -13.96 -18.26
CA ARG A 319 -15.70 -14.79 -17.16
C ARG A 319 -16.07 -14.23 -15.80
N ASN A 320 -16.14 -15.12 -14.81
CA ASN A 320 -16.29 -14.67 -13.42
C ASN A 320 -15.02 -13.94 -12.97
N PHE A 321 -15.16 -12.80 -12.29
CA PHE A 321 -14.03 -12.02 -11.76
C PHE A 321 -13.11 -12.85 -10.83
N LEU A 322 -13.64 -13.88 -10.19
CA LEU A 322 -12.88 -14.80 -9.34
C LEU A 322 -11.87 -15.65 -10.11
N ASP A 323 -12.09 -15.87 -11.41
CA ASP A 323 -11.17 -16.64 -12.26
C ASP A 323 -9.84 -15.88 -12.52
N TYR A 324 -9.83 -14.59 -12.21
CA TYR A 324 -8.65 -13.73 -12.35
C TYR A 324 -7.90 -13.47 -11.04
N LEU A 325 -8.28 -14.17 -9.96
CA LEU A 325 -7.55 -14.03 -8.68
C LEU A 325 -6.09 -14.46 -8.84
N ASN A 326 -5.20 -13.70 -8.23
CA ASN A 326 -3.79 -14.00 -8.14
C ASN A 326 -3.52 -14.82 -6.87
N GLU A 327 -3.27 -16.10 -7.03
CA GLU A 327 -2.96 -17.03 -5.94
C GLU A 327 -1.67 -16.62 -5.18
N ASN A 328 -0.76 -15.93 -5.87
CA ASN A 328 0.51 -15.44 -5.31
C ASN A 328 0.43 -13.97 -4.84
N SER A 329 -0.78 -13.45 -4.59
CA SER A 329 -0.98 -12.07 -4.15
C SER A 329 -0.47 -11.77 -2.73
N LEU A 330 -0.07 -12.79 -1.98
CA LEU A 330 0.52 -12.69 -0.64
C LEU A 330 1.63 -13.73 -0.47
N GLU A 331 2.85 -13.27 -0.20
CA GLU A 331 3.97 -14.10 0.27
C GLU A 331 4.26 -13.71 1.73
N VAL A 332 4.28 -14.71 2.62
CA VAL A 332 4.61 -14.51 4.03
C VAL A 332 6.02 -15.04 4.28
N LEU A 333 6.93 -14.17 4.69
CA LEU A 333 8.30 -14.50 5.03
C LEU A 333 8.44 -14.50 6.55
N THR A 334 8.82 -15.64 7.11
CA THR A 334 9.11 -15.81 8.54
C THR A 334 10.61 -15.86 8.78
N GLY A 335 11.03 -15.45 9.99
CA GLY A 335 12.44 -15.48 10.36
C GLY A 335 13.31 -14.39 9.71
N CYS A 336 12.69 -13.35 9.18
CA CYS A 336 13.41 -12.15 8.74
C CYS A 336 14.18 -11.55 9.93
N LYS A 337 15.34 -10.96 9.66
CA LYS A 337 16.21 -10.36 10.69
C LYS A 337 16.24 -8.84 10.51
N ALA A 338 15.86 -8.11 11.56
CA ALA A 338 15.77 -6.66 11.53
C ALA A 338 16.65 -5.99 12.57
N GLU A 339 17.09 -4.77 12.31
CA GLU A 339 17.78 -3.94 13.29
C GLU A 339 16.95 -3.75 14.56
N LYS A 340 17.64 -3.65 15.70
CA LYS A 340 17.00 -3.51 17.02
C LYS A 340 16.29 -2.16 17.22
N ASN A 341 16.55 -1.15 16.39
CA ASN A 341 15.90 0.16 16.47
C ASN A 341 14.38 0.10 16.27
N ILE A 342 13.86 -0.98 15.68
CA ILE A 342 12.41 -1.19 15.51
C ILE A 342 11.74 -1.86 16.72
N ALA A 343 12.51 -2.16 17.79
CA ALA A 343 11.95 -2.72 19.02
C ALA A 343 10.88 -1.79 19.62
N GLY A 344 9.75 -2.36 20.01
CA GLY A 344 8.65 -1.59 20.59
C GLY A 344 7.93 -0.66 19.61
N ALA A 345 8.22 -0.74 18.31
CA ALA A 345 7.48 0.01 17.31
C ALA A 345 6.00 -0.41 17.29
N THR A 346 5.12 0.58 17.14
CA THR A 346 3.66 0.38 17.15
C THR A 346 3.03 0.90 15.86
N ALA A 347 1.95 0.24 15.41
CA ALA A 347 1.20 0.72 14.26
C ALA A 347 0.61 2.13 14.52
N PRO A 348 0.53 2.99 13.49
CA PRO A 348 0.80 2.74 12.08
C PRO A 348 2.21 3.19 11.60
N LYS A 349 3.26 2.96 12.40
CA LYS A 349 4.61 3.39 12.02
C LYS A 349 5.12 2.66 10.78
N SER A 350 5.66 3.42 9.83
CA SER A 350 6.25 2.93 8.59
C SER A 350 7.76 3.11 8.59
N TYR A 351 8.45 2.15 7.96
CA TYR A 351 9.89 2.13 7.77
C TYR A 351 10.24 1.88 6.31
N GLN A 352 11.35 2.41 5.85
CA GLN A 352 11.97 1.92 4.65
C GLN A 352 12.94 0.78 5.01
N PHE A 353 12.60 -0.46 4.66
CA PHE A 353 13.58 -1.54 4.67
C PHE A 353 14.52 -1.34 3.48
N MET A 354 15.76 -1.03 3.78
CA MET A 354 16.75 -0.61 2.79
C MET A 354 16.87 -1.63 1.66
N ARG A 355 16.80 -1.14 0.42
CA ARG A 355 16.82 -1.92 -0.83
C ARG A 355 15.55 -2.72 -1.14
N HIS A 356 14.59 -2.87 -0.22
CA HIS A 356 13.36 -3.65 -0.41
C HIS A 356 12.12 -2.80 -0.71
N GLY A 357 11.84 -1.81 0.10
CA GLY A 357 10.62 -1.01 -0.02
C GLY A 357 10.25 -0.32 1.28
N TYR A 358 8.99 0.09 1.32
CA TYR A 358 8.40 0.68 2.51
C TYR A 358 7.45 -0.33 3.16
N PHE A 359 7.53 -0.44 4.46
CA PHE A 359 6.83 -1.43 5.27
C PHE A 359 6.16 -0.75 6.46
N CYS A 360 4.94 -1.16 6.76
CA CYS A 360 4.18 -0.67 7.89
C CYS A 360 3.97 -1.81 8.89
N ILE A 361 4.07 -1.50 10.18
CA ILE A 361 3.72 -2.46 11.23
C ILE A 361 2.23 -2.81 11.11
N ASP A 362 1.93 -4.12 11.14
CA ASP A 362 0.56 -4.59 11.12
C ASP A 362 -0.14 -4.23 12.44
N ASN A 363 -1.28 -3.56 12.35
CA ASN A 363 -2.02 -3.06 13.51
C ASN A 363 -2.88 -4.13 14.22
N LYS A 364 -2.91 -5.36 13.69
CA LYS A 364 -3.79 -6.42 14.17
C LYS A 364 -3.00 -7.63 14.64
N ASP A 365 -1.96 -8.01 13.87
CA ASP A 365 -1.23 -9.24 14.07
C ASP A 365 0.15 -9.03 14.71
N SER A 366 0.65 -7.79 14.79
CA SER A 366 1.94 -7.47 15.42
C SER A 366 1.80 -7.31 16.94
N SER A 367 2.77 -7.87 17.67
CA SER A 367 2.96 -7.67 19.11
C SER A 367 4.43 -7.35 19.41
N PRO A 368 4.78 -6.92 20.63
CA PRO A 368 6.18 -6.71 21.02
C PRO A 368 7.06 -7.97 20.87
N GLU A 369 6.48 -9.16 21.04
CA GLU A 369 7.17 -10.46 20.95
C GLU A 369 7.12 -11.04 19.52
N HIS A 370 6.24 -10.54 18.67
CA HIS A 370 6.04 -10.99 17.29
C HIS A 370 5.79 -9.82 16.37
N LEU A 371 6.86 -9.28 15.80
CA LEU A 371 6.78 -8.14 14.89
C LEU A 371 6.31 -8.60 13.50
N VAL A 372 5.24 -8.00 13.01
CA VAL A 372 4.67 -8.27 11.69
C VAL A 372 4.66 -6.99 10.86
N PHE A 373 5.24 -7.04 9.66
CA PHE A 373 5.33 -5.92 8.73
C PHE A 373 4.63 -6.21 7.41
N ASN A 374 3.78 -5.30 7.00
CA ASN A 374 3.13 -5.30 5.69
C ASN A 374 3.93 -4.44 4.71
N ARG A 375 4.31 -4.98 3.56
CA ARG A 375 4.90 -4.18 2.49
C ARG A 375 3.86 -3.20 1.94
N SER A 376 4.05 -1.92 2.20
CA SER A 376 3.21 -0.85 1.67
C SER A 376 3.43 -0.67 0.17
N VAL A 377 4.71 -0.49 -0.24
CA VAL A 377 5.10 -0.31 -1.63
C VAL A 377 6.57 -0.67 -1.84
N SER A 378 6.94 -1.14 -3.04
CA SER A 378 8.33 -1.40 -3.43
C SER A 378 9.11 -0.10 -3.66
N LEU A 379 10.47 -0.16 -3.65
CA LEU A 379 11.31 1.00 -3.99
C LEU A 379 11.23 1.39 -5.46
N LYS A 380 11.08 0.40 -6.36
CA LYS A 380 10.99 0.66 -7.80
C LYS A 380 9.61 1.24 -8.11
N ASP A 381 9.63 2.40 -8.75
CA ASP A 381 8.43 2.99 -9.32
C ASP A 381 8.08 2.25 -10.63
N SER A 382 6.90 1.65 -10.67
CA SER A 382 6.35 1.03 -11.88
C SER A 382 5.54 2.01 -12.73
N PHE A 383 5.20 3.17 -12.15
CA PHE A 383 4.48 4.22 -12.86
C PHE A 383 5.44 5.00 -13.75
N LYS A 384 5.18 4.99 -15.05
CA LYS A 384 5.90 5.83 -16.01
C LYS A 384 5.02 7.04 -16.30
N LYS A 385 5.53 8.23 -15.96
CA LYS A 385 4.89 9.50 -16.33
C LYS A 385 4.80 9.67 -17.83
#